data_8854babb0d1e80b33c3b4e627848e5ca
#
_entry.id   8854babb0d1e80b33c3b4e627848e5ca
#
_cell.length_a   1.000
_cell.length_b   1.000
_cell.length_c   1.000
_cell.angle_alpha   90.00
_cell.angle_beta   90.00
_cell.angle_gamma   90.00
#
_symmetry.space_group_name_H-M   'P 1'
#
loop_
_entity.id
_entity.type
_entity.pdbx_description
1 polymer ?
#
loop_
_entity_poly.entity_id
_entity_poly.type
_entity_poly.pdbx_seq_one_letter_code
_entity_poly.pdbx_strand_id
1 'polypeptide(L)'
;MAPFAMQIASSFVQVFANNTLMTYGGDLAIGAMTVINSIALLFLMPIFGINQGAQPIIGYNHGAKLYHRSKNAFMYAVISATVILLLGSTLIQLFPQIFVSVFNDDPTLTDMAVEGMKIFLFALPILGISVVGPNYFQSIGKARIS
;
A
#
# COMPACT_ATOMS: atom_id res chain seq x y z
N MET A 1 -6.58 4.96 20.07
CA MET A 1 -5.81 3.76 20.49
C MET A 1 -5.52 2.81 19.33
N ALA A 2 -6.49 2.47 18.46
CA ALA A 2 -6.27 1.53 17.34
C ALA A 2 -5.11 1.90 16.40
N PRO A 3 -4.97 3.14 15.88
CA PRO A 3 -3.86 3.50 15.00
C PRO A 3 -2.49 3.35 15.65
N PHE A 4 -2.40 3.62 16.95
CA PHE A 4 -1.16 3.48 17.70
C PHE A 4 -0.74 2.00 17.84
N ALA A 5 -1.69 1.11 18.16
CA ALA A 5 -1.44 -0.32 18.24
C ALA A 5 -1.02 -0.91 16.88
N MET A 6 -1.66 -0.46 15.79
CA MET A 6 -1.29 -0.86 14.43
C MET A 6 0.13 -0.41 14.07
N GLN A 7 0.53 0.81 14.47
CA GLN A 7 1.87 1.31 14.21
C GLN A 7 2.94 0.51 14.97
N ILE A 8 2.67 0.16 16.23
CA ILE A 8 3.56 -0.71 17.02
C ILE A 8 3.69 -2.08 16.35
N ALA A 9 2.57 -2.72 15.99
CA ALA A 9 2.58 -4.01 15.31
C ALA A 9 3.38 -3.95 13.99
N SER A 10 3.17 -2.91 13.18
CA SER A 10 3.91 -2.71 11.93
C SER A 10 5.42 -2.55 12.18
N SER A 11 5.81 -1.83 13.24
CA SER A 11 7.22 -1.67 13.60
C SER A 11 7.87 -3.01 13.99
N PHE A 12 7.16 -3.84 14.78
CA PHE A 12 7.65 -5.19 15.11
C PHE A 12 7.83 -6.06 13.87
N VAL A 13 6.84 -6.06 12.97
CA VAL A 13 6.93 -6.81 11.71
C VAL A 13 8.13 -6.35 10.88
N GLN A 14 8.37 -5.05 10.81
CA GLN A 14 9.47 -4.47 10.05
C GLN A 14 10.84 -4.83 10.64
N VAL A 15 11.00 -4.76 11.96
CA VAL A 15 12.22 -5.19 12.66
C VAL A 15 12.48 -6.68 12.44
N PHE A 16 11.45 -7.52 12.57
CA PHE A 16 11.59 -8.95 12.35
C PHE A 16 11.94 -9.29 10.91
N ALA A 17 11.28 -8.64 9.94
CA ALA A 17 11.56 -8.81 8.53
C ALA A 17 13.01 -8.40 8.18
N ASN A 18 13.48 -7.25 8.68
CA ASN A 18 14.83 -6.79 8.45
C ASN A 18 15.89 -7.74 9.06
N ASN A 19 15.66 -8.24 10.27
CA ASN A 19 16.55 -9.23 10.89
C ASN A 19 16.62 -10.54 10.08
N THR A 20 15.47 -10.99 9.57
CA THR A 20 15.43 -12.19 8.73
C THR A 20 16.13 -11.97 7.40
N LEU A 21 15.90 -10.83 6.74
CA LEU A 21 16.58 -10.46 5.50
C LEU A 21 18.11 -10.38 5.71
N MET A 22 18.56 -9.77 6.81
CA MET A 22 19.99 -9.68 7.15
C MET A 22 20.61 -11.07 7.35
N THR A 23 19.89 -11.98 8.01
CA THR A 23 20.40 -13.32 8.32
C THR A 23 20.56 -14.19 7.08
N TYR A 24 19.61 -14.09 6.12
CA TYR A 24 19.58 -14.97 4.94
C TYR A 24 20.11 -14.34 3.66
N GLY A 25 20.12 -13.02 3.54
CA GLY A 25 20.49 -12.33 2.30
C GLY A 25 21.48 -11.17 2.48
N GLY A 26 21.88 -10.87 3.72
CA GLY A 26 22.82 -9.81 4.03
C GLY A 26 22.35 -8.41 3.63
N ASP A 27 23.32 -7.49 3.47
CA ASP A 27 23.05 -6.09 3.14
C ASP A 27 22.37 -5.90 1.78
N LEU A 28 22.65 -6.78 0.81
CA LEU A 28 22.02 -6.75 -0.51
C LEU A 28 20.51 -6.99 -0.45
N ALA A 29 20.05 -7.94 0.38
CA ALA A 29 18.63 -8.21 0.54
C ALA A 29 17.89 -7.07 1.23
N ILE A 30 18.51 -6.40 2.19
CA ILE A 30 17.97 -5.19 2.83
C ILE A 30 17.87 -4.05 1.81
N GLY A 31 18.92 -3.85 1.00
CA GLY A 31 18.95 -2.87 -0.07
C GLY A 31 17.83 -3.13 -1.10
N ALA A 32 17.72 -4.36 -1.58
CA ALA A 32 16.65 -4.77 -2.51
C ALA A 32 15.25 -4.53 -1.93
N MET A 33 15.01 -4.90 -0.67
CA MET A 33 13.73 -4.68 0.00
C MET A 33 13.42 -3.19 0.20
N THR A 34 14.43 -2.37 0.43
CA THR A 34 14.27 -0.91 0.52
C THR A 34 13.79 -0.32 -0.81
N VAL A 35 14.38 -0.75 -1.93
CA VAL A 35 13.95 -0.36 -3.27
C VAL A 35 12.51 -0.81 -3.54
N ILE A 36 12.18 -2.07 -3.23
CA ILE A 36 10.82 -2.61 -3.38
C ILE A 36 9.80 -1.79 -2.58
N ASN A 37 10.10 -1.48 -1.31
CA ASN A 37 9.23 -0.67 -0.47
C ASN A 37 9.06 0.76 -1.01
N SER A 38 10.12 1.36 -1.55
CA SER A 38 10.06 2.69 -2.16
C SER A 38 9.16 2.73 -3.38
N ILE A 39 9.25 1.70 -4.23
CA ILE A 39 8.38 1.55 -5.39
C ILE A 39 6.93 1.30 -4.95
N ALA A 40 6.70 0.45 -3.94
CA ALA A 40 5.37 0.21 -3.38
C ALA A 40 4.74 1.50 -2.85
N LEU A 41 5.50 2.32 -2.12
CA LEU A 41 5.05 3.62 -1.61
C LEU A 41 4.65 4.59 -2.73
N LEU A 42 5.39 4.61 -3.84
CA LEU A 42 5.08 5.43 -5.00
C LEU A 42 3.65 5.16 -5.51
N PHE A 43 3.25 3.88 -5.57
CA PHE A 43 1.91 3.49 -6.01
C PHE A 43 0.85 3.60 -4.90
N LEU A 44 1.24 3.56 -3.63
CA LEU A 44 0.32 3.74 -2.50
C LEU A 44 0.00 5.22 -2.21
N MET A 45 0.89 6.15 -2.55
CA MET A 45 0.68 7.59 -2.31
C MET A 45 -0.62 8.13 -2.95
N PRO A 46 -0.95 7.84 -4.22
CA PRO A 46 -2.23 8.24 -4.80
C PRO A 46 -3.43 7.66 -4.04
N ILE A 47 -3.31 6.45 -3.50
CA ILE A 47 -4.37 5.80 -2.74
C ILE A 47 -4.63 6.53 -1.43
N PHE A 48 -3.58 6.96 -0.74
CA PHE A 48 -3.74 7.83 0.45
C PHE A 48 -4.43 9.14 0.10
N GLY A 49 -4.11 9.75 -1.05
CA GLY A 49 -4.79 10.95 -1.55
C GLY A 49 -6.29 10.72 -1.78
N ILE A 50 -6.65 9.61 -2.44
CA ILE A 50 -8.05 9.21 -2.66
C ILE A 50 -8.76 9.03 -1.31
N ASN A 51 -8.13 8.35 -0.36
CA ASN A 51 -8.70 8.13 0.97
C ASN A 51 -8.95 9.45 1.71
N GLN A 52 -7.99 10.36 1.73
CA GLN A 52 -8.14 11.66 2.38
C GLN A 52 -9.23 12.50 1.74
N GLY A 53 -9.38 12.44 0.42
CA GLY A 53 -10.46 13.12 -0.30
C GLY A 53 -11.84 12.48 -0.08
N ALA A 54 -11.91 11.15 -0.02
CA ALA A 54 -13.16 10.43 0.17
C ALA A 54 -13.70 10.52 1.61
N GLN A 55 -12.81 10.59 2.60
CA GLN A 55 -13.16 10.59 4.02
C GLN A 55 -14.19 11.66 4.42
N PRO A 56 -14.02 12.96 4.12
CA PRO A 56 -15.01 13.98 4.46
C PRO A 56 -16.34 13.78 3.71
N ILE A 57 -16.29 13.31 2.46
CA ILE A 57 -17.50 13.06 1.66
C ILE A 57 -18.31 11.93 2.28
N ILE A 58 -17.67 10.83 2.67
CA ILE A 58 -18.30 9.69 3.32
C ILE A 58 -18.90 10.13 4.66
N GLY A 59 -18.11 10.80 5.50
CA GLY A 59 -18.54 11.24 6.82
C GLY A 59 -19.71 12.21 6.77
N TYR A 60 -19.65 13.22 5.92
CA TYR A 60 -20.75 14.20 5.74
C TYR A 60 -22.05 13.53 5.30
N ASN A 61 -21.99 12.70 4.25
CA ASN A 61 -23.21 12.01 3.75
C ASN A 61 -23.75 11.01 4.75
N HIS A 62 -22.89 10.34 5.52
CA HIS A 62 -23.32 9.43 6.58
C HIS A 62 -24.03 10.19 7.71
N GLY A 63 -23.47 11.31 8.17
CA GLY A 63 -24.08 12.17 9.20
C GLY A 63 -25.41 12.77 8.76
N ALA A 64 -25.54 13.12 7.48
CA ALA A 64 -26.78 13.58 6.88
C ALA A 64 -27.82 12.45 6.62
N LYS A 65 -27.52 11.20 7.03
CA LYS A 65 -28.34 9.98 6.78
C LYS A 65 -28.53 9.64 5.30
N LEU A 66 -27.71 10.19 4.41
CA LEU A 66 -27.67 9.91 2.98
C LEU A 66 -26.79 8.67 2.70
N TYR A 67 -27.17 7.55 3.27
CA TYR A 67 -26.35 6.31 3.27
C TYR A 67 -26.00 5.81 1.87
N HIS A 68 -26.90 5.99 0.91
CA HIS A 68 -26.63 5.60 -0.48
C HIS A 68 -25.48 6.41 -1.08
N ARG A 69 -25.42 7.73 -0.82
CA ARG A 69 -24.32 8.60 -1.29
C ARG A 69 -23.00 8.26 -0.59
N SER A 70 -23.06 8.00 0.71
CA SER A 70 -21.89 7.57 1.48
C SER A 70 -21.32 6.26 0.94
N LYS A 71 -22.18 5.27 0.64
CA LYS A 71 -21.79 3.99 0.02
C LYS A 71 -21.20 4.18 -1.38
N ASN A 72 -21.79 5.03 -2.20
CA ASN A 72 -21.28 5.31 -3.54
C ASN A 72 -19.89 5.96 -3.49
N ALA A 73 -19.69 6.95 -2.61
CA ALA A 73 -18.38 7.58 -2.43
C ALA A 73 -17.31 6.56 -2.02
N PHE A 74 -17.63 5.66 -1.10
CA PHE A 74 -16.76 4.55 -0.72
C PHE A 74 -16.46 3.63 -1.91
N MET A 75 -17.49 3.22 -2.66
CA MET A 75 -17.32 2.33 -3.81
C MET A 75 -16.44 2.96 -4.89
N TYR A 76 -16.63 4.25 -5.19
CA TYR A 76 -15.76 4.96 -6.14
C TYR A 76 -14.32 5.05 -5.64
N ALA A 77 -14.10 5.29 -4.36
CA ALA A 77 -12.75 5.28 -3.79
C ALA A 77 -12.08 3.90 -3.92
N VAL A 78 -12.79 2.81 -3.62
CA VAL A 78 -12.29 1.44 -3.77
C VAL A 78 -11.97 1.13 -5.23
N ILE A 79 -12.89 1.43 -6.15
CA ILE A 79 -12.68 1.16 -7.58
C ILE A 79 -11.48 1.94 -8.10
N SER A 80 -11.40 3.25 -7.81
CA SER A 80 -10.28 4.08 -8.26
C SER A 80 -8.94 3.59 -7.69
N ALA A 81 -8.89 3.26 -6.40
CA ALA A 81 -7.72 2.71 -5.76
C ALA A 81 -7.29 1.37 -6.41
N THR A 82 -8.25 0.47 -6.62
CA THR A 82 -7.99 -0.84 -7.23
C THR A 82 -7.49 -0.70 -8.68
N VAL A 83 -8.09 0.18 -9.47
CA VAL A 83 -7.66 0.44 -10.86
C VAL A 83 -6.24 0.97 -10.89
N ILE A 84 -5.88 1.94 -10.04
CA ILE A 84 -4.52 2.49 -9.97
C ILE A 84 -3.52 1.40 -9.59
N LEU A 85 -3.84 0.57 -8.60
CA LEU A 85 -2.96 -0.51 -8.17
C LEU A 85 -2.85 -1.64 -9.19
N LEU A 86 -3.91 -1.94 -9.92
CA LEU A 86 -3.87 -2.90 -11.03
C LEU A 86 -2.98 -2.39 -12.17
N LEU A 87 -3.13 -1.13 -12.55
CA LEU A 87 -2.27 -0.51 -13.57
C LEU A 87 -0.81 -0.48 -13.11
N GLY A 88 -0.56 -0.06 -11.88
CA GLY A 88 0.78 -0.07 -11.28
C GLY A 88 1.40 -1.46 -11.24
N SER A 89 0.66 -2.46 -10.75
CA SER A 89 1.11 -3.85 -10.71
C SER A 89 1.43 -4.38 -12.11
N THR A 90 0.59 -4.07 -13.10
CA THR A 90 0.83 -4.49 -14.49
C THR A 90 2.09 -3.84 -15.07
N LEU A 91 2.28 -2.54 -14.85
CA LEU A 91 3.47 -1.82 -15.32
C LEU A 91 4.75 -2.38 -14.71
N ILE A 92 4.72 -2.66 -13.40
CA ILE A 92 5.85 -3.25 -12.69
C ILE A 92 6.17 -4.66 -13.21
N GLN A 93 5.14 -5.48 -13.48
CA GLN A 93 5.35 -6.83 -14.01
C GLN A 93 5.92 -6.82 -15.43
N LEU A 94 5.55 -5.84 -16.26
CA LEU A 94 6.02 -5.71 -17.63
C LEU A 94 7.43 -5.10 -17.72
N PHE A 95 7.72 -4.11 -16.86
CA PHE A 95 8.94 -3.32 -16.94
C PHE A 95 9.66 -3.19 -15.59
N PRO A 96 9.94 -4.30 -14.88
CA PRO A 96 10.48 -4.22 -13.52
C PRO A 96 11.85 -3.54 -13.46
N GLN A 97 12.70 -3.76 -14.47
CA GLN A 97 14.05 -3.20 -14.54
C GLN A 97 14.05 -1.67 -14.61
N ILE A 98 13.08 -1.07 -15.31
CA ILE A 98 12.97 0.40 -15.40
C ILE A 98 12.71 1.01 -14.03
N PHE A 99 11.82 0.39 -13.24
CA PHE A 99 11.51 0.88 -11.90
C PHE A 99 12.68 0.75 -10.93
N VAL A 100 13.42 -0.35 -11.00
CA VAL A 100 14.58 -0.57 -10.11
C VAL A 100 15.75 0.32 -10.50
N SER A 101 16.04 0.52 -11.79
CA SER A 101 17.15 1.34 -12.26
C SER A 101 17.03 2.82 -11.89
N VAL A 102 15.83 3.32 -11.56
CA VAL A 102 15.65 4.68 -11.03
C VAL A 102 16.24 4.83 -9.62
N PHE A 103 16.35 3.72 -8.87
CA PHE A 103 16.79 3.73 -7.47
C PHE A 103 18.21 3.21 -7.28
N ASN A 104 18.69 2.38 -8.20
CA ASN A 104 20.03 1.80 -8.08
C ASN A 104 20.60 1.33 -9.43
N ASP A 105 21.91 1.54 -9.61
CA ASP A 105 22.66 1.14 -10.80
C ASP A 105 23.46 -0.17 -10.61
N ASP A 106 23.47 -0.76 -9.39
CA ASP A 106 24.18 -2.01 -9.13
C ASP A 106 23.41 -3.20 -9.76
N PRO A 107 24.04 -3.93 -10.70
CA PRO A 107 23.41 -5.07 -11.37
C PRO A 107 22.95 -6.17 -10.41
N THR A 108 23.75 -6.47 -9.39
CA THR A 108 23.49 -7.55 -8.43
C THR A 108 22.25 -7.24 -7.57
N LEU A 109 22.17 -6.01 -7.11
CA LEU A 109 21.01 -5.54 -6.35
C LEU A 109 19.77 -5.44 -7.24
N THR A 110 19.95 -5.03 -8.49
CA THR A 110 18.86 -4.92 -9.47
C THR A 110 18.22 -6.29 -9.72
N ASP A 111 18.98 -7.33 -9.94
CA ASP A 111 18.45 -8.68 -10.19
C ASP A 111 17.66 -9.19 -8.97
N MET A 112 18.21 -9.05 -7.78
CA MET A 112 17.54 -9.44 -6.53
C MET A 112 16.24 -8.63 -6.30
N ALA A 113 16.29 -7.32 -6.53
CA ALA A 113 15.14 -6.46 -6.37
C ALA A 113 14.05 -6.77 -7.40
N VAL A 114 14.39 -7.08 -8.65
CA VAL A 114 13.43 -7.48 -9.70
C VAL A 114 12.71 -8.76 -9.33
N GLU A 115 13.42 -9.79 -8.86
CA GLU A 115 12.78 -11.05 -8.42
C GLU A 115 11.85 -10.82 -7.21
N GLY A 116 12.36 -10.16 -6.18
CA GLY A 116 11.58 -9.86 -4.98
C GLY A 116 10.37 -8.98 -5.30
N MET A 117 10.50 -8.00 -6.21
CA MET A 117 9.45 -7.11 -6.62
C MET A 117 8.30 -7.83 -7.34
N LYS A 118 8.60 -8.78 -8.23
CA LYS A 118 7.58 -9.58 -8.91
C LYS A 118 6.70 -10.35 -7.94
N ILE A 119 7.31 -10.90 -6.88
CA ILE A 119 6.59 -11.67 -5.86
C ILE A 119 5.82 -10.71 -4.93
N PHE A 120 6.50 -9.72 -4.37
CA PHE A 120 5.95 -8.84 -3.34
C PHE A 120 4.84 -7.94 -3.88
N LEU A 121 5.03 -7.38 -5.07
CA LEU A 121 4.07 -6.45 -5.66
C LEU A 121 2.93 -7.13 -6.44
N PHE A 122 2.99 -8.46 -6.60
CA PHE A 122 1.86 -9.23 -7.15
C PHE A 122 0.60 -9.08 -6.28
N ALA A 123 0.76 -8.90 -4.97
CA ALA A 123 -0.34 -8.71 -4.03
C ALA A 123 -0.86 -7.25 -3.97
N LEU A 124 -0.23 -6.28 -4.66
CA LEU A 124 -0.63 -4.87 -4.64
C LEU A 124 -2.14 -4.62 -4.89
N PRO A 125 -2.81 -5.26 -5.85
CA PRO A 125 -4.22 -5.00 -6.10
C PRO A 125 -5.12 -5.28 -4.89
N ILE A 126 -4.74 -6.25 -4.05
CA ILE A 126 -5.48 -6.62 -2.84
C ILE A 126 -5.38 -5.52 -1.78
N LEU A 127 -4.26 -4.79 -1.75
CA LEU A 127 -4.04 -3.69 -0.81
C LEU A 127 -5.01 -2.53 -1.01
N GLY A 128 -5.58 -2.35 -2.20
CA GLY A 128 -6.60 -1.32 -2.46
C GLY A 128 -7.78 -1.43 -1.49
N ILE A 129 -8.31 -2.61 -1.32
CA ILE A 129 -9.42 -2.86 -0.39
C ILE A 129 -8.94 -2.76 1.06
N SER A 130 -7.75 -3.28 1.36
CA SER A 130 -7.19 -3.28 2.71
C SER A 130 -6.85 -1.88 3.22
N VAL A 131 -6.53 -0.94 2.34
CA VAL A 131 -6.22 0.45 2.70
C VAL A 131 -7.48 1.31 2.76
N VAL A 132 -8.42 1.13 1.82
CA VAL A 132 -9.64 1.95 1.76
C VAL A 132 -10.70 1.50 2.78
N GLY A 133 -10.78 0.20 3.07
CA GLY A 133 -11.78 -0.39 3.97
C GLY A 133 -11.76 0.21 5.38
N PRO A 134 -10.64 0.20 6.11
CA PRO A 134 -10.52 0.78 7.44
C PRO A 134 -10.91 2.27 7.48
N ASN A 135 -10.54 3.04 6.45
CA ASN A 135 -10.89 4.46 6.36
C ASN A 135 -12.41 4.70 6.30
N TYR A 136 -13.17 3.81 5.67
CA TYR A 136 -14.62 3.90 5.70
C TYR A 136 -15.18 3.83 7.13
N PHE A 137 -14.74 2.84 7.92
CA PHE A 137 -15.18 2.70 9.31
C PHE A 137 -14.76 3.87 10.18
N GLN A 138 -13.58 4.43 9.95
CA GLN A 138 -13.12 5.66 10.63
C GLN A 138 -14.01 6.85 10.26
N SER A 139 -14.37 7.01 8.98
CA SER A 139 -15.20 8.12 8.49
C SER A 139 -16.61 8.13 9.07
N ILE A 140 -17.18 6.96 9.38
CA ILE A 140 -18.51 6.82 9.98
C ILE A 140 -18.50 6.76 11.51
N GLY A 141 -17.34 7.02 12.15
CA GLY A 141 -17.19 7.03 13.62
C GLY A 141 -17.10 5.66 14.26
N LYS A 142 -16.99 4.58 13.49
CA LYS A 142 -16.86 3.20 13.99
C LYS A 142 -15.40 2.70 13.97
N ALA A 143 -14.47 3.55 14.41
CA ALA A 143 -13.03 3.26 14.41
C ALA A 143 -12.61 2.01 15.22
N ARG A 144 -13.49 1.43 16.03
CA ARG A 144 -13.21 0.16 16.74
C ARG A 144 -13.31 -1.08 15.85
N ILE A 145 -13.89 -0.95 14.67
CA ILE A 145 -14.11 -2.05 13.70
C ILE A 145 -13.08 -1.98 12.57
N SER A 146 -12.36 -0.87 12.50
CA SER A 146 -11.33 -0.56 11.50
C SER A 146 -10.05 -1.41 11.68
#